data_dcc7e99037c4c579812ff41b1418ffd6
#
_entry.id   dcc7e99037c4c579812ff41b1418ffd6
#
_cell.length_a   1.000
_cell.length_b   1.000
_cell.length_c   1.000
_cell.angle_alpha   90.00
_cell.angle_beta   90.00
_cell.angle_gamma   90.00
#
_symmetry.space_group_name_H-M   'P 1'
#
loop_
_entity.id
_entity.type
_entity.pdbx_description
1 polymer ?
#
loop_
_entity_poly.entity_id
_entity_poly.type
_entity_poly.pdbx_seq_one_letter_code
_entity_poly.pdbx_strand_id
1 'polypeptide(L)'
;MVAQKKVRIAQGVGGGLHHSGRDYGEGWCVYNDVAICAEAMVKRHKKRRVLILDTDAHAGNGTMDIFYEDPKILYMTIHQDPKTLYPNTGFIEQIGKSEGEGYTVNVPLPKKADDECYQLVLERVFRPITRQFKPDVIIRNGGADPHYQDELAELGLTYKGLWSIGRSTFEAANEMNCGLVDLLCGGYNPGYEERGLYALLLGELNQELTFHEEGPPPKKNTKTLEKTEEMLNQLRNYISGYWSI
;
A
#
# COMPACT_ATOMS: atom_id res chain seq x y z
N MET A 1 7.69 -15.58 12.30
CA MET A 1 7.74 -14.95 13.64
C MET A 1 6.41 -14.26 13.96
N VAL A 2 5.92 -13.32 13.12
CA VAL A 2 4.62 -12.63 13.30
C VAL A 2 3.45 -13.62 13.39
N ALA A 3 3.31 -14.53 12.42
CA ALA A 3 2.25 -15.53 12.41
C ALA A 3 2.21 -16.43 13.65
N GLN A 4 3.36 -16.64 14.31
CA GLN A 4 3.52 -17.40 15.54
C GLN A 4 3.42 -16.54 16.81
N LYS A 5 3.09 -15.26 16.66
CA LYS A 5 2.98 -14.27 17.76
C LYS A 5 4.27 -14.10 18.59
N LYS A 6 5.45 -14.42 18.04
CA LYS A 6 6.74 -14.20 18.69
C LYS A 6 7.15 -12.73 18.66
N VAL A 7 6.74 -12.01 17.62
CA VAL A 7 6.86 -10.55 17.48
C VAL A 7 5.56 -10.02 16.90
N ARG A 8 5.25 -8.76 17.15
CA ARG A 8 4.06 -8.09 16.59
C ARG A 8 4.35 -7.51 15.22
N ILE A 9 5.54 -6.97 15.03
CA ILE A 9 5.99 -6.34 13.78
C ILE A 9 7.25 -7.05 13.32
N ALA A 10 7.36 -7.31 12.03
CA ALA A 10 8.57 -7.78 11.38
C ALA A 10 8.75 -7.05 10.07
N GLN A 11 9.99 -6.72 9.74
CA GLN A 11 10.33 -6.03 8.51
C GLN A 11 11.27 -6.86 7.66
N GLY A 12 11.07 -6.79 6.35
CA GLY A 12 11.96 -7.29 5.33
C GLY A 12 12.48 -6.12 4.49
N VAL A 13 13.80 -5.86 4.55
CA VAL A 13 14.43 -4.83 3.74
C VAL A 13 14.93 -5.46 2.43
N GLY A 14 14.67 -4.82 1.29
CA GLY A 14 15.00 -5.33 -0.04
C GLY A 14 14.03 -6.42 -0.53
N GLY A 15 12.82 -6.47 0.03
CA GLY A 15 11.67 -7.23 -0.47
C GLY A 15 10.71 -6.32 -1.23
N GLY A 16 9.43 -6.73 -1.34
CA GLY A 16 8.39 -5.90 -1.95
C GLY A 16 8.30 -6.01 -3.47
N LEU A 17 8.75 -7.11 -4.04
CA LEU A 17 8.86 -7.34 -5.47
C LEU A 17 7.50 -7.71 -6.09
N HIS A 18 6.57 -6.76 -6.13
CA HIS A 18 5.14 -6.94 -6.38
C HIS A 18 4.73 -7.07 -7.86
N HIS A 19 5.66 -6.89 -8.80
CA HIS A 19 5.33 -6.94 -10.23
C HIS A 19 5.37 -8.34 -10.83
N SER A 20 6.13 -9.29 -10.27
CA SER A 20 6.15 -10.64 -10.82
C SER A 20 4.89 -11.44 -10.48
N GLY A 21 4.36 -12.15 -11.49
CA GLY A 21 3.24 -13.07 -11.35
C GLY A 21 3.67 -14.47 -10.94
N ARG A 22 2.79 -15.47 -11.16
CA ARG A 22 3.09 -16.87 -10.83
C ARG A 22 4.10 -17.50 -11.79
N ASP A 23 4.12 -17.09 -13.04
CA ASP A 23 4.85 -17.69 -14.16
C ASP A 23 5.60 -16.68 -15.04
N TYR A 24 5.65 -15.42 -14.59
CA TYR A 24 6.39 -14.36 -15.28
C TYR A 24 7.13 -13.47 -14.28
N GLY A 25 8.28 -12.91 -14.72
CA GLY A 25 8.99 -11.84 -14.05
C GLY A 25 8.80 -10.54 -14.80
N GLU A 26 8.58 -9.44 -14.07
CA GLU A 26 8.33 -8.11 -14.65
C GLU A 26 8.73 -7.01 -13.68
N GLY A 27 8.90 -5.77 -14.15
CA GLY A 27 9.14 -4.61 -13.29
C GLY A 27 10.33 -4.78 -12.35
N TRP A 28 11.44 -5.35 -12.85
CA TRP A 28 12.64 -5.72 -12.08
C TRP A 28 12.39 -6.79 -10.99
N CYS A 29 11.20 -7.35 -10.93
CA CYS A 29 10.84 -8.38 -9.97
C CYS A 29 11.00 -9.77 -10.60
N VAL A 30 11.72 -10.66 -9.91
CA VAL A 30 11.90 -12.07 -10.32
C VAL A 30 10.97 -12.98 -9.53
N TYR A 31 10.82 -12.75 -8.24
CA TYR A 31 9.92 -13.46 -7.35
C TYR A 31 9.04 -12.45 -6.61
N ASN A 32 7.76 -12.75 -6.47
CA ASN A 32 6.84 -11.95 -5.69
C ASN A 32 6.87 -12.38 -4.22
N ASP A 33 7.75 -11.78 -3.44
CA ASP A 33 7.87 -12.08 -2.01
C ASP A 33 6.67 -11.60 -1.19
N VAL A 34 5.95 -10.59 -1.65
CA VAL A 34 4.68 -10.13 -1.06
C VAL A 34 3.65 -11.27 -1.13
N ALA A 35 3.48 -11.84 -2.32
CA ALA A 35 2.57 -12.96 -2.53
C ALA A 35 3.05 -14.22 -1.79
N ILE A 36 4.35 -14.51 -1.80
CA ILE A 36 4.93 -15.64 -1.05
C ILE A 36 4.66 -15.48 0.45
N CYS A 37 4.80 -14.27 0.99
CA CYS A 37 4.49 -13.99 2.40
C CYS A 37 3.01 -14.25 2.69
N ALA A 38 2.09 -13.70 1.89
CA ALA A 38 0.65 -13.87 2.07
C ALA A 38 0.22 -15.34 1.96
N GLU A 39 0.70 -16.05 0.94
CA GLU A 39 0.47 -17.49 0.78
C GLU A 39 0.98 -18.31 1.98
N ALA A 40 2.16 -17.98 2.50
CA ALA A 40 2.70 -18.64 3.68
C ALA A 40 1.81 -18.40 4.91
N MET A 41 1.26 -17.20 5.08
CA MET A 41 0.30 -16.91 6.15
C MET A 41 -0.93 -17.81 6.05
N VAL A 42 -1.51 -17.96 4.87
CA VAL A 42 -2.70 -18.79 4.64
C VAL A 42 -2.36 -20.28 4.72
N LYS A 43 -1.40 -20.76 3.91
CA LYS A 43 -1.16 -22.21 3.74
C LYS A 43 -0.42 -22.83 4.91
N ARG A 44 0.63 -22.18 5.43
CA ARG A 44 1.47 -22.73 6.53
C ARG A 44 0.97 -22.34 7.91
N HIS A 45 0.49 -21.11 8.07
CA HIS A 45 0.10 -20.56 9.37
C HIS A 45 -1.42 -20.50 9.60
N LYS A 46 -2.21 -21.01 8.65
CA LYS A 46 -3.67 -21.15 8.72
C LYS A 46 -4.41 -19.85 9.04
N LYS A 47 -3.84 -18.71 8.61
CA LYS A 47 -4.54 -17.42 8.67
C LYS A 47 -5.68 -17.44 7.66
N ARG A 48 -6.81 -16.90 8.04
CA ARG A 48 -8.03 -16.93 7.21
C ARG A 48 -8.23 -15.66 6.40
N ARG A 49 -7.69 -14.55 6.90
CA ARG A 49 -7.83 -13.22 6.31
C ARG A 49 -6.49 -12.50 6.38
N VAL A 50 -5.91 -12.26 5.23
CA VAL A 50 -4.66 -11.52 5.09
C VAL A 50 -4.97 -10.23 4.32
N LEU A 51 -4.64 -9.09 4.89
CA LEU A 51 -4.72 -7.81 4.20
C LEU A 51 -3.32 -7.47 3.69
N ILE A 52 -3.19 -7.18 2.41
CA ILE A 52 -2.00 -6.58 1.82
C ILE A 52 -2.34 -5.11 1.55
N LEU A 53 -1.60 -4.20 2.17
CA LEU A 53 -1.61 -2.77 1.86
C LEU A 53 -0.36 -2.44 1.07
N ASP A 54 -0.51 -2.23 -0.22
CA ASP A 54 0.55 -1.83 -1.12
C ASP A 54 0.54 -0.30 -1.27
N THR A 55 1.63 0.34 -0.93
CA THR A 55 1.79 1.81 -0.98
C THR A 55 2.98 2.23 -1.83
N ASP A 56 3.50 1.32 -2.65
CA ASP A 56 4.44 1.65 -3.72
C ASP A 56 3.75 2.60 -4.71
N ALA A 57 4.49 3.51 -5.31
CA ALA A 57 3.95 4.43 -6.30
C ALA A 57 3.44 3.71 -7.56
N HIS A 58 3.94 2.50 -7.82
CA HIS A 58 3.51 1.64 -8.93
C HIS A 58 2.42 0.66 -8.48
N ALA A 59 1.45 0.38 -9.34
CA ALA A 59 0.48 -0.67 -9.05
C ALA A 59 1.15 -2.06 -9.04
N GLY A 60 0.95 -2.85 -8.00
CA GLY A 60 1.51 -4.21 -7.90
C GLY A 60 0.74 -5.22 -8.73
N ASN A 61 0.87 -5.15 -10.06
CA ASN A 61 0.14 -5.98 -11.00
C ASN A 61 0.31 -7.47 -10.75
N GLY A 62 1.52 -7.93 -10.45
CA GLY A 62 1.78 -9.35 -10.17
C GLY A 62 1.07 -9.82 -8.89
N THR A 63 1.10 -9.04 -7.82
CA THR A 63 0.36 -9.35 -6.59
C THR A 63 -1.14 -9.36 -6.83
N MET A 64 -1.66 -8.38 -7.58
CA MET A 64 -3.06 -8.30 -7.99
C MET A 64 -3.48 -9.57 -8.76
N ASP A 65 -2.73 -9.95 -9.79
CA ASP A 65 -3.03 -11.12 -10.62
C ASP A 65 -3.03 -12.42 -9.82
N ILE A 66 -2.07 -12.58 -8.91
CA ILE A 66 -1.94 -13.78 -8.07
C ILE A 66 -3.18 -14.01 -7.20
N PHE A 67 -3.77 -12.94 -6.67
CA PHE A 67 -4.87 -13.02 -5.70
C PHE A 67 -6.22 -12.57 -6.25
N TYR A 68 -6.34 -12.35 -7.55
CA TYR A 68 -7.52 -11.74 -8.17
C TYR A 68 -8.84 -12.51 -7.94
N GLU A 69 -8.73 -13.80 -7.62
CA GLU A 69 -9.89 -14.69 -7.36
C GLU A 69 -9.90 -15.25 -5.91
N ASP A 70 -8.98 -14.81 -5.02
CA ASP A 70 -8.87 -15.37 -3.66
C ASP A 70 -9.49 -14.44 -2.59
N PRO A 71 -10.67 -14.77 -2.02
CA PRO A 71 -11.34 -13.94 -1.01
C PRO A 71 -10.65 -13.98 0.37
N LYS A 72 -9.60 -14.77 0.56
CA LYS A 72 -8.82 -14.78 1.81
C LYS A 72 -7.80 -13.67 1.86
N ILE A 73 -7.47 -13.10 0.70
CA ILE A 73 -6.49 -12.03 0.55
C ILE A 73 -7.22 -10.77 0.09
N LEU A 74 -7.29 -9.79 0.96
CA LEU A 74 -7.70 -8.44 0.56
C LEU A 74 -6.45 -7.69 0.10
N TYR A 75 -6.35 -7.43 -1.19
CA TYR A 75 -5.28 -6.64 -1.79
C TYR A 75 -5.76 -5.22 -2.01
N MET A 76 -5.17 -4.26 -1.29
CA MET A 76 -5.41 -2.84 -1.46
C MET A 76 -4.12 -2.16 -1.90
N THR A 77 -4.16 -1.39 -2.97
CA THR A 77 -3.02 -0.65 -3.48
C THR A 77 -3.36 0.83 -3.67
N ILE A 78 -2.46 1.70 -3.20
CA ILE A 78 -2.52 3.16 -3.34
C ILE A 78 -1.33 3.55 -4.20
N HIS A 79 -1.59 3.91 -5.44
CA HIS A 79 -0.55 4.11 -6.44
C HIS A 79 -0.88 5.29 -7.37
N GLN A 80 0.08 5.73 -8.16
CA GLN A 80 -0.14 6.77 -9.16
C GLN A 80 -1.03 6.25 -10.29
N ASP A 81 -1.89 7.12 -10.84
CA ASP A 81 -2.79 6.80 -11.96
C ASP A 81 -2.06 5.99 -13.06
N PRO A 82 -2.49 4.75 -13.33
CA PRO A 82 -1.84 3.85 -14.28
C PRO A 82 -1.82 4.36 -15.72
N LYS A 83 -2.58 5.40 -16.05
CA LYS A 83 -2.46 6.12 -17.32
C LYS A 83 -1.16 6.91 -17.42
N THR A 84 -0.48 7.13 -16.32
CA THR A 84 0.68 8.04 -16.23
C THR A 84 1.94 7.37 -15.70
N LEU A 85 1.85 6.14 -15.22
CA LEU A 85 2.95 5.37 -14.67
C LEU A 85 2.80 3.89 -15.02
N TYR A 86 3.96 3.20 -15.19
CA TYR A 86 4.03 1.75 -15.25
C TYR A 86 3.34 1.12 -14.01
N PRO A 87 2.71 -0.04 -14.09
CA PRO A 87 2.61 -0.98 -15.23
C PRO A 87 1.39 -0.76 -16.15
N ASN A 88 0.77 0.39 -16.12
CA ASN A 88 -0.40 0.74 -16.93
C ASN A 88 -1.64 -0.16 -16.66
N THR A 89 -1.74 -0.70 -15.45
CA THR A 89 -2.86 -1.45 -14.88
C THR A 89 -3.03 -1.09 -13.40
N GLY A 90 -4.09 -1.55 -12.75
CA GLY A 90 -4.47 -1.10 -11.41
C GLY A 90 -5.57 -0.03 -11.48
N PHE A 91 -6.45 -0.15 -12.48
CA PHE A 91 -7.58 0.75 -12.62
C PHE A 91 -8.65 0.48 -11.56
N ILE A 92 -9.40 1.50 -11.24
CA ILE A 92 -10.41 1.50 -10.17
C ILE A 92 -11.50 0.43 -10.34
N GLU A 93 -11.81 0.05 -11.58
CA GLU A 93 -12.78 -0.99 -11.94
C GLU A 93 -12.25 -2.41 -11.78
N GLN A 94 -10.95 -2.60 -11.57
CA GLN A 94 -10.34 -3.91 -11.37
C GLN A 94 -10.49 -4.32 -9.89
N ILE A 95 -11.65 -4.84 -9.53
CA ILE A 95 -12.04 -5.15 -8.15
C ILE A 95 -11.91 -6.62 -7.75
N GLY A 96 -11.27 -7.44 -8.56
CA GLY A 96 -11.22 -8.90 -8.41
C GLY A 96 -12.24 -9.59 -9.32
N LYS A 97 -12.31 -10.92 -9.22
CA LYS A 97 -13.16 -11.75 -10.06
C LYS A 97 -13.63 -12.98 -9.27
N SER A 98 -14.77 -13.56 -9.68
CA SER A 98 -15.31 -14.79 -9.08
C SER A 98 -15.48 -14.64 -7.55
N GLU A 99 -14.93 -15.56 -6.75
CA GLU A 99 -14.98 -15.48 -5.29
C GLU A 99 -14.16 -14.31 -4.73
N GLY A 100 -13.17 -13.81 -5.46
CA GLY A 100 -12.31 -12.67 -5.11
C GLY A 100 -12.88 -11.30 -5.52
N GLU A 101 -14.09 -11.23 -6.10
CA GLU A 101 -14.70 -9.96 -6.47
C GLU A 101 -14.95 -9.09 -5.23
N GLY A 102 -14.51 -7.84 -5.28
CA GLY A 102 -14.50 -6.91 -4.15
C GLY A 102 -13.25 -7.01 -3.24
N TYR A 103 -12.39 -8.03 -3.41
CA TYR A 103 -11.18 -8.21 -2.59
C TYR A 103 -9.91 -7.63 -3.22
N THR A 104 -10.02 -6.97 -4.37
CA THR A 104 -9.01 -6.09 -4.94
C THR A 104 -9.52 -4.66 -4.88
N VAL A 105 -8.75 -3.76 -4.26
CA VAL A 105 -9.12 -2.35 -4.10
C VAL A 105 -7.98 -1.50 -4.65
N ASN A 106 -8.15 -1.00 -5.86
CA ASN A 106 -7.21 -0.11 -6.52
C ASN A 106 -7.58 1.34 -6.25
N VAL A 107 -6.61 2.12 -5.75
CA VAL A 107 -6.76 3.55 -5.44
C VAL A 107 -5.76 4.35 -6.28
N PRO A 108 -6.06 4.60 -7.57
CA PRO A 108 -5.19 5.34 -8.47
C PRO A 108 -5.23 6.84 -8.16
N LEU A 109 -4.13 7.39 -7.67
CA LEU A 109 -4.00 8.79 -7.31
C LEU A 109 -3.49 9.64 -8.49
N PRO A 110 -3.96 10.87 -8.65
CA PRO A 110 -3.43 11.77 -9.66
C PRO A 110 -1.97 12.13 -9.37
N LYS A 111 -1.21 12.47 -10.43
CA LYS A 111 0.13 13.05 -10.27
C LYS A 111 0.12 14.17 -9.22
N LYS A 112 1.16 14.26 -8.43
CA LYS A 112 1.33 15.23 -7.34
C LYS A 112 0.31 15.10 -6.19
N ALA A 113 -0.31 13.91 -6.06
CA ALA A 113 -1.08 13.60 -4.86
C ALA A 113 -0.14 13.65 -3.64
N ASP A 114 -0.47 14.54 -2.71
CA ASP A 114 0.33 14.91 -1.56
C ASP A 114 -0.09 14.17 -0.27
N ASP A 115 0.47 14.57 0.84
CA ASP A 115 0.18 14.02 2.16
C ASP A 115 -1.33 14.05 2.49
N GLU A 116 -2.04 15.12 2.10
CA GLU A 116 -3.49 15.24 2.36
C GLU A 116 -4.29 14.24 1.53
N CYS A 117 -3.89 14.02 0.27
CA CYS A 117 -4.51 13.00 -0.59
C CYS A 117 -4.34 11.59 -0.01
N TYR A 118 -3.13 11.25 0.44
CA TYR A 118 -2.87 9.95 1.06
C TYR A 118 -3.61 9.79 2.38
N GLN A 119 -3.60 10.81 3.23
CA GLN A 119 -4.34 10.78 4.49
C GLN A 119 -5.83 10.55 4.25
N LEU A 120 -6.41 11.22 3.26
CA LEU A 120 -7.80 11.03 2.88
C LEU A 120 -8.11 9.57 2.51
N VAL A 121 -7.24 8.93 1.72
CA VAL A 121 -7.38 7.52 1.34
C VAL A 121 -7.24 6.59 2.55
N LEU A 122 -6.23 6.83 3.38
CA LEU A 122 -6.01 6.03 4.58
C LEU A 122 -7.22 6.09 5.54
N GLU A 123 -7.81 7.27 5.71
CA GLU A 123 -8.96 7.47 6.59
C GLU A 123 -10.29 6.97 6.01
N ARG A 124 -10.54 7.22 4.71
CA ARG A 124 -11.84 6.92 4.10
C ARG A 124 -11.91 5.54 3.44
N VAL A 125 -10.78 4.92 3.09
CA VAL A 125 -10.75 3.62 2.41
C VAL A 125 -10.07 2.57 3.26
N PHE A 126 -8.78 2.75 3.56
CA PHE A 126 -7.99 1.72 4.24
C PHE A 126 -8.56 1.36 5.62
N ARG A 127 -8.75 2.34 6.48
CA ARG A 127 -9.24 2.10 7.86
C ARG A 127 -10.65 1.48 7.91
N PRO A 128 -11.65 2.01 7.19
CA PRO A 128 -12.99 1.43 7.16
C PRO A 128 -13.03 0.00 6.63
N ILE A 129 -12.33 -0.27 5.52
CA ILE A 129 -12.29 -1.62 4.95
C ILE A 129 -11.55 -2.60 5.87
N THR A 130 -10.44 -2.18 6.49
CA THR A 130 -9.69 -3.00 7.46
C THR A 130 -10.59 -3.43 8.63
N ARG A 131 -11.40 -2.51 9.16
CA ARG A 131 -12.36 -2.81 10.24
C ARG A 131 -13.43 -3.82 9.83
N GLN A 132 -13.89 -3.74 8.59
CA GLN A 132 -14.90 -4.67 8.05
C GLN A 132 -14.29 -6.03 7.73
N PHE A 133 -13.11 -6.05 7.12
CA PHE A 133 -12.40 -7.28 6.75
C PHE A 133 -11.87 -8.04 7.97
N LYS A 134 -11.43 -7.34 9.02
CA LYS A 134 -10.86 -7.90 10.28
C LYS A 134 -9.72 -8.88 10.00
N PRO A 135 -8.59 -8.41 9.48
CA PRO A 135 -7.46 -9.27 9.09
C PRO A 135 -6.84 -9.98 10.30
N ASP A 136 -6.35 -11.19 10.08
CA ASP A 136 -5.51 -11.94 11.04
C ASP A 136 -4.05 -11.47 11.01
N VAL A 137 -3.64 -10.83 9.89
CA VAL A 137 -2.34 -10.21 9.66
C VAL A 137 -2.46 -9.14 8.57
N ILE A 138 -1.70 -8.07 8.74
CA ILE A 138 -1.48 -7.04 7.71
C ILE A 138 -0.07 -7.24 7.15
N ILE A 139 0.04 -7.24 5.83
CA ILE A 139 1.31 -7.15 5.12
C ILE A 139 1.30 -5.77 4.46
N ARG A 140 2.21 -4.88 4.84
CA ARG A 140 2.42 -3.63 4.13
C ARG A 140 3.56 -3.83 3.13
N ASN A 141 3.40 -3.28 1.94
CA ASN A 141 4.39 -3.26 0.88
C ASN A 141 4.63 -1.83 0.41
N GLY A 142 5.83 -1.55 -0.09
CA GLY A 142 6.20 -0.30 -0.72
C GLY A 142 7.38 0.39 -0.03
N GLY A 143 7.82 1.47 -0.60
CA GLY A 143 9.02 2.20 -0.21
C GLY A 143 8.84 3.70 -0.15
N ALA A 144 9.89 4.39 -0.57
CA ALA A 144 9.97 5.84 -0.56
C ALA A 144 9.57 6.48 -1.90
N ASP A 145 9.25 5.70 -2.92
CA ASP A 145 8.92 6.18 -4.27
C ASP A 145 7.67 7.07 -4.38
N PRO A 146 6.70 7.10 -3.43
CA PRO A 146 5.70 8.15 -3.43
C PRO A 146 6.22 9.54 -3.06
N HIS A 147 7.47 9.67 -2.64
CA HIS A 147 8.07 10.94 -2.25
C HIS A 147 8.21 11.89 -3.44
N TYR A 148 8.01 13.20 -3.23
CA TYR A 148 8.02 14.23 -4.28
C TYR A 148 9.36 14.40 -5.01
N GLN A 149 10.43 13.84 -4.48
CA GLN A 149 11.78 13.85 -5.09
C GLN A 149 12.11 12.55 -5.82
N ASP A 150 11.17 11.63 -5.94
CA ASP A 150 11.38 10.41 -6.71
C ASP A 150 11.64 10.72 -8.19
N GLU A 151 12.51 9.92 -8.83
CA GLU A 151 12.89 10.14 -10.23
C GLU A 151 11.98 9.40 -11.22
N LEU A 152 11.21 8.41 -10.77
CA LEU A 152 10.35 7.58 -11.61
C LEU A 152 8.88 7.93 -11.43
N ALA A 153 8.44 8.16 -10.20
CA ALA A 153 7.07 8.53 -9.88
C ALA A 153 6.90 10.06 -9.77
N GLU A 154 5.68 10.51 -9.93
CA GLU A 154 5.33 11.93 -9.83
C GLU A 154 4.28 12.17 -8.73
N LEU A 155 4.32 11.39 -7.65
CA LEU A 155 3.53 11.65 -6.45
C LEU A 155 4.17 12.79 -5.63
N GLY A 156 3.54 13.22 -4.57
CA GLY A 156 3.91 14.43 -3.87
C GLY A 156 4.09 14.29 -2.36
N LEU A 157 4.35 13.07 -1.85
CA LEU A 157 4.52 12.86 -0.42
C LEU A 157 5.81 13.48 0.09
N THR A 158 5.73 13.93 1.34
CA THR A 158 6.88 14.31 2.15
C THR A 158 7.28 13.15 3.08
N TYR A 159 8.37 13.29 3.83
CA TYR A 159 8.70 12.33 4.90
C TYR A 159 7.58 12.18 5.91
N LYS A 160 6.82 13.27 6.16
CA LYS A 160 5.64 13.22 7.03
C LYS A 160 4.53 12.37 6.41
N GLY A 161 4.31 12.46 5.11
CA GLY A 161 3.35 11.60 4.39
C GLY A 161 3.73 10.12 4.50
N LEU A 162 5.00 9.79 4.25
CA LEU A 162 5.52 8.43 4.40
C LEU A 162 5.39 7.94 5.86
N TRP A 163 5.77 8.76 6.83
CA TRP A 163 5.56 8.45 8.26
C TRP A 163 4.08 8.18 8.57
N SER A 164 3.17 8.95 8.00
CA SER A 164 1.72 8.78 8.21
C SER A 164 1.20 7.45 7.68
N ILE A 165 1.76 6.92 6.57
CA ILE A 165 1.46 5.59 6.06
C ILE A 165 1.85 4.52 7.10
N GLY A 166 3.10 4.54 7.57
CA GLY A 166 3.58 3.62 8.59
C GLY A 166 2.74 3.71 9.87
N ARG A 167 2.44 4.92 10.33
CA ARG A 167 1.62 5.18 11.51
C ARG A 167 0.20 4.63 11.37
N SER A 168 -0.46 4.88 10.24
CA SER A 168 -1.82 4.39 9.98
C SER A 168 -1.86 2.86 9.92
N THR A 169 -0.82 2.24 9.36
CA THR A 169 -0.69 0.77 9.30
C THR A 169 -0.50 0.17 10.69
N PHE A 170 0.36 0.77 11.52
CA PHE A 170 0.54 0.39 12.92
C PHE A 170 -0.79 0.47 13.70
N GLU A 171 -1.48 1.61 13.58
CA GLU A 171 -2.76 1.82 14.28
C GLU A 171 -3.82 0.81 13.85
N ALA A 172 -3.91 0.50 12.55
CA ALA A 172 -4.81 -0.51 12.04
C ALA A 172 -4.49 -1.91 12.58
N ALA A 173 -3.21 -2.30 12.58
CA ALA A 173 -2.77 -3.58 13.15
C ALA A 173 -3.06 -3.66 14.66
N ASN A 174 -2.88 -2.56 15.37
CA ASN A 174 -3.15 -2.46 16.80
C ASN A 174 -4.66 -2.55 17.10
N GLU A 175 -5.48 -1.83 16.35
CA GLU A 175 -6.94 -1.85 16.45
C GLU A 175 -7.50 -3.25 16.18
N MET A 176 -6.98 -3.94 15.17
CA MET A 176 -7.38 -5.32 14.82
C MET A 176 -6.73 -6.37 15.72
N ASN A 177 -5.84 -5.99 16.62
CA ASN A 177 -5.03 -6.91 17.44
C ASN A 177 -4.36 -7.99 16.58
N CYS A 178 -3.85 -7.63 15.41
CA CYS A 178 -3.18 -8.51 14.48
C CYS A 178 -1.69 -8.18 14.36
N GLY A 179 -0.93 -9.06 13.69
CA GLY A 179 0.49 -8.82 13.42
C GLY A 179 0.68 -8.02 12.15
N LEU A 180 1.82 -7.33 12.05
CA LEU A 180 2.25 -6.55 10.90
C LEU A 180 3.54 -7.13 10.33
N VAL A 181 3.55 -7.36 9.02
CA VAL A 181 4.77 -7.63 8.25
C VAL A 181 4.93 -6.48 7.26
N ASP A 182 6.11 -5.90 7.24
CA ASP A 182 6.45 -4.82 6.33
C ASP A 182 7.55 -5.25 5.36
N LEU A 183 7.35 -5.01 4.07
CA LEU A 183 8.27 -5.32 3.00
C LEU A 183 8.69 -4.00 2.35
N LEU A 184 9.89 -3.54 2.70
CA LEU A 184 10.43 -2.26 2.28
C LEU A 184 11.16 -2.40 0.94
N CYS A 185 10.61 -1.77 -0.10
CA CYS A 185 11.19 -1.66 -1.43
C CYS A 185 10.63 -0.42 -2.14
N GLY A 186 11.40 0.13 -3.06
CA GLY A 186 11.00 1.32 -3.81
C GLY A 186 11.63 2.60 -3.25
N GLY A 187 11.95 3.48 -4.18
CA GLY A 187 12.70 4.72 -3.98
C GLY A 187 13.88 4.79 -4.93
N TYR A 188 13.90 5.79 -5.81
CA TYR A 188 14.79 5.82 -6.98
C TYR A 188 15.64 7.08 -7.03
N ASN A 189 15.88 7.71 -5.88
CA ASN A 189 16.80 8.82 -5.72
C ASN A 189 17.54 8.69 -4.38
N PRO A 190 18.83 8.37 -4.38
CA PRO A 190 19.63 8.10 -3.17
C PRO A 190 19.63 9.24 -2.14
N GLY A 191 19.31 10.48 -2.57
CA GLY A 191 19.34 11.63 -1.67
C GLY A 191 18.23 11.65 -0.62
N TYR A 192 17.12 10.92 -0.82
CA TYR A 192 15.98 10.92 0.12
C TYR A 192 15.50 9.52 0.51
N GLU A 193 15.85 8.48 -0.24
CA GLU A 193 15.33 7.12 -0.06
C GLU A 193 15.52 6.61 1.37
N GLU A 194 16.73 6.69 1.90
CA GLU A 194 17.05 6.21 3.25
C GLU A 194 16.18 6.87 4.32
N ARG A 195 15.98 8.19 4.22
CA ARG A 195 15.14 8.94 5.15
C ARG A 195 13.66 8.63 4.96
N GLY A 196 13.24 8.41 3.72
CA GLY A 196 11.87 7.99 3.39
C GLY A 196 11.52 6.64 4.01
N LEU A 197 12.38 5.65 3.83
CA LEU A 197 12.24 4.33 4.46
C LEU A 197 12.29 4.43 5.99
N TYR A 198 13.17 5.28 6.53
CA TYR A 198 13.26 5.50 7.97
C TYR A 198 12.00 6.21 8.52
N ALA A 199 11.40 7.13 7.77
CA ALA A 199 10.14 7.76 8.14
C ALA A 199 8.99 6.74 8.26
N LEU A 200 8.84 5.86 7.26
CA LEU A 200 7.90 4.74 7.30
C LEU A 200 8.10 3.89 8.56
N LEU A 201 9.33 3.48 8.82
CA LEU A 201 9.70 2.68 9.99
C LEU A 201 9.34 3.37 11.31
N LEU A 202 9.65 4.66 11.46
CA LEU A 202 9.27 5.42 12.67
C LEU A 202 7.76 5.41 12.89
N GLY A 203 6.97 5.58 11.82
CA GLY A 203 5.51 5.50 11.88
C GLY A 203 5.03 4.14 12.39
N GLU A 204 5.55 3.04 11.84
CA GLU A 204 5.21 1.68 12.24
C GLU A 204 5.63 1.30 13.66
N LEU A 205 6.70 1.91 14.15
CA LEU A 205 7.16 1.73 15.53
C LEU A 205 6.48 2.70 16.50
N ASN A 206 5.51 3.49 16.06
CA ASN A 206 4.82 4.49 16.86
C ASN A 206 5.79 5.54 17.47
N GLN A 207 6.87 5.84 16.74
CA GLN A 207 7.86 6.85 17.11
C GLN A 207 7.56 8.17 16.40
N GLU A 208 8.00 9.28 16.97
CA GLU A 208 7.86 10.58 16.36
C GLU A 208 8.85 10.75 15.18
N LEU A 209 8.43 11.50 14.18
CA LEU A 209 9.32 11.93 13.10
C LEU A 209 10.22 13.06 13.59
N THR A 210 11.53 12.83 13.64
CA THR A 210 12.52 13.74 14.23
C THR A 210 13.29 14.59 13.23
N PHE A 211 12.96 14.48 11.94
CA PHE A 211 13.61 15.21 10.85
C PHE A 211 12.58 15.73 9.84
N HIS A 212 13.01 16.65 9.00
CA HIS A 212 12.17 17.33 8.02
C HIS A 212 12.87 17.34 6.65
N GLU A 213 12.14 17.79 5.63
CA GLU A 213 12.67 18.01 4.29
C GLU A 213 13.85 18.98 4.32
N GLU A 214 14.85 18.76 3.46
CA GLU A 214 16.01 19.65 3.31
C GLU A 214 15.72 20.91 2.47
N GLY A 215 14.52 21.01 1.93
CA GLY A 215 14.07 22.15 1.12
C GLY A 215 12.58 22.41 1.31
N PRO A 216 12.02 23.39 0.59
CA PRO A 216 10.61 23.66 0.68
C PRO A 216 9.81 22.48 0.12
N PRO A 217 8.88 21.88 0.87
CA PRO A 217 8.02 20.83 0.36
C PRO A 217 7.12 21.36 -0.79
N PRO A 218 6.54 20.48 -1.57
CA PRO A 218 5.58 20.88 -2.59
C PRO A 218 4.47 21.74 -2.01
N LYS A 219 4.06 22.75 -2.77
CA LYS A 219 2.89 23.55 -2.39
C LYS A 219 1.64 22.68 -2.46
N LYS A 220 0.78 22.81 -1.47
CA LYS A 220 -0.55 22.18 -1.47
C LYS A 220 -1.28 22.46 -2.79
N ASN A 221 -1.88 21.43 -3.34
CA ASN A 221 -2.60 21.49 -4.61
C ASN A 221 -4.07 21.08 -4.41
N THR A 222 -4.93 22.08 -4.22
CA THR A 222 -6.37 21.85 -4.01
C THR A 222 -7.02 21.08 -5.16
N LYS A 223 -6.57 21.27 -6.40
CA LYS A 223 -7.09 20.52 -7.56
C LYS A 223 -6.74 19.03 -7.48
N THR A 224 -5.61 18.69 -6.91
CA THR A 224 -5.21 17.30 -6.73
C THR A 224 -6.08 16.64 -5.65
N LEU A 225 -6.36 17.34 -4.58
CA LEU A 225 -7.26 16.87 -3.53
C LEU A 225 -8.70 16.67 -4.06
N GLU A 226 -9.23 17.65 -4.81
CA GLU A 226 -10.56 17.53 -5.47
C GLU A 226 -10.63 16.30 -6.38
N LYS A 227 -9.61 16.08 -7.22
CA LYS A 227 -9.53 14.87 -8.07
C LYS A 227 -9.47 13.58 -7.27
N THR A 228 -8.77 13.59 -6.14
CA THR A 228 -8.71 12.45 -5.24
C THR A 228 -10.10 12.17 -4.64
N GLU A 229 -10.84 13.19 -4.22
CA GLU A 229 -12.22 13.04 -3.74
C GLU A 229 -13.17 12.51 -4.82
N GLU A 230 -13.05 13.01 -6.04
CA GLU A 230 -13.83 12.52 -7.19
C GLU A 230 -13.55 11.03 -7.46
N MET A 231 -12.27 10.65 -7.44
CA MET A 231 -11.85 9.26 -7.60
C MET A 231 -12.40 8.37 -6.46
N LEU A 232 -12.36 8.82 -5.21
CA LEU A 232 -12.93 8.07 -4.08
C LEU A 232 -14.44 7.88 -4.20
N ASN A 233 -15.16 8.88 -4.72
CA ASN A 233 -16.59 8.76 -5.00
C ASN A 233 -16.86 7.73 -6.10
N GLN A 234 -16.00 7.65 -7.13
CA GLN A 234 -16.09 6.61 -8.15
C GLN A 234 -15.76 5.23 -7.57
N LEU A 235 -14.69 5.11 -6.77
CA LEU A 235 -14.33 3.86 -6.10
C LEU A 235 -15.49 3.31 -5.27
N ARG A 236 -16.16 4.18 -4.51
CA ARG A 236 -17.34 3.79 -3.73
C ARG A 236 -18.40 3.10 -4.60
N ASN A 237 -18.65 3.57 -5.81
CA ASN A 237 -19.65 2.97 -6.71
C ASN A 237 -19.27 1.53 -7.09
N TYR A 238 -17.97 1.25 -7.31
CA TYR A 238 -17.51 -0.09 -7.69
C TYR A 238 -17.54 -1.07 -6.53
N ILE A 239 -17.19 -0.62 -5.31
CA ILE A 239 -17.01 -1.53 -4.17
C ILE A 239 -18.16 -1.50 -3.15
N SER A 240 -19.22 -0.69 -3.37
CA SER A 240 -20.34 -0.52 -2.42
C SER A 240 -21.12 -1.80 -2.13
N GLY A 241 -21.07 -2.80 -3.01
CA GLY A 241 -21.64 -4.13 -2.78
C GLY A 241 -20.86 -4.99 -1.78
N TYR A 242 -19.64 -4.59 -1.45
CA TYR A 242 -18.68 -5.34 -0.62
C TYR A 242 -18.26 -4.57 0.62
N TRP A 243 -17.98 -3.27 0.47
CA TRP A 243 -17.41 -2.41 1.51
C TRP A 243 -18.15 -1.08 1.64
N SER A 244 -18.29 -0.62 2.87
CA SER A 244 -18.78 0.73 3.17
C SER A 244 -17.60 1.67 3.42
N ILE A 245 -17.43 2.68 2.55
CA ILE A 245 -16.38 3.71 2.65
C ILE A 245 -16.98 5.12 2.55
#